data_b5b90e2ec1fdbdcab5b7486aa7149bf6
#
_entry.id   b5b90e2ec1fdbdcab5b7486aa7149bf6
#
_cell.length_a   1.000
_cell.length_b   1.000
_cell.length_c   1.000
_cell.angle_alpha   90.00
_cell.angle_beta   90.00
_cell.angle_gamma   90.00
#
_symmetry.space_group_name_H-M   'P 1'
#
loop_
_entity.id
_entity.type
_entity.pdbx_description
1 polymer ?
#
loop_
_entity_poly.entity_id
_entity_poly.type
_entity_poly.pdbx_seq_one_letter_code
_entity_poly.pdbx_strand_id
1 'polypeptide(L)'
;MVERFYSVKDLSKNPESGKILLPDSEIPTFRQFTYRGKQLFDEVETERGRMGIRKWLKDRRPLSGTVRDWLRGPCHQFEIDATIADIYLVNGYSRRMLIGRPVVYIVVDSFSGMIVGLYVGLEGPSWNGARQALFNAFSSKVDFCAQNGVEIIPGDWDCHHLPHHIYADRGEMLSQAAEGLASGLGIEMGTAPPFRPDWKPMVESRFGLLNDLTGIRWLPGGVAARDKERGERDYRLDATLNLKEFTQILIKCILHYNHHHRQPERLTQAMMNDGVEPTPNAIWSWASEHELIESNNRPDDLIYLHLLPRERATVQKGGVLFRGMHYVCQMAIEKNWFAKARSTGVWSIECRYDPNCSSHIWIQDSNKQFLRCDLRRSDAKYANYRSDEIYDLLEAYRHKAPSHKRAELEGRVDLIQTTDNIINKAKAERKLEPAASTKAKAIGKIRENRAEEKARERENSSVPDGVRAEPAASQVPPEAYESYAGPRRAEVIDLLKRIRPGHTS
;
A
#
# COMPACT_ATOMS: atom_id res chain seq x y z
N MET A 1 -12.56 -48.13 20.42
CA MET A 1 -12.77 -47.98 21.88
C MET A 1 -12.86 -49.35 22.55
N VAL A 2 -13.77 -50.26 22.15
CA VAL A 2 -13.94 -51.63 22.69
C VAL A 2 -12.61 -52.39 22.69
N GLU A 3 -11.91 -52.44 21.57
CA GLU A 3 -10.59 -53.10 21.41
C GLU A 3 -9.51 -52.57 22.37
N ARG A 4 -9.60 -51.34 22.80
CA ARG A 4 -8.61 -50.70 23.64
C ARG A 4 -8.87 -50.83 25.13
N PHE A 5 -10.13 -50.82 25.55
CA PHE A 5 -10.52 -50.73 26.95
C PHE A 5 -11.21 -51.99 27.46
N TYR A 6 -11.75 -52.84 26.57
CA TYR A 6 -12.45 -54.08 26.92
C TYR A 6 -11.71 -55.31 26.37
N SER A 7 -10.37 -55.23 26.33
CA SER A 7 -9.50 -56.33 26.01
C SER A 7 -8.60 -56.70 27.19
N VAL A 8 -8.38 -58.01 27.44
CA VAL A 8 -7.51 -58.55 28.47
C VAL A 8 -6.30 -59.21 27.83
N LYS A 9 -5.16 -59.20 28.50
CA LYS A 9 -4.01 -59.98 28.09
C LYS A 9 -4.23 -61.46 28.42
N ASP A 10 -4.29 -62.28 27.37
CA ASP A 10 -4.33 -63.75 27.52
C ASP A 10 -3.46 -64.34 26.39
N LEU A 11 -2.22 -64.68 26.76
CA LEU A 11 -1.23 -65.27 25.87
C LEU A 11 -1.55 -66.70 25.46
N SER A 12 -2.44 -67.41 26.21
CA SER A 12 -2.85 -68.78 25.90
C SER A 12 -3.81 -68.85 24.70
N LYS A 13 -4.63 -67.81 24.53
CA LYS A 13 -5.65 -67.75 23.46
C LYS A 13 -5.20 -66.89 22.26
N ASN A 14 -4.26 -65.98 22.45
CA ASN A 14 -3.73 -65.16 21.38
C ASN A 14 -2.22 -64.94 21.55
N PRO A 15 -1.36 -65.83 21.05
CA PRO A 15 0.09 -65.75 21.23
C PRO A 15 0.74 -64.58 20.51
N GLU A 16 0.17 -64.08 19.41
CA GLU A 16 0.75 -63.00 18.61
C GLU A 16 0.48 -61.62 19.23
N SER A 17 -0.75 -61.28 19.56
CA SER A 17 -1.08 -59.96 20.10
C SER A 17 -1.19 -59.94 21.62
N GLY A 18 -1.31 -61.08 22.28
CA GLY A 18 -1.50 -61.21 23.70
C GLY A 18 -2.79 -60.57 24.25
N LYS A 19 -3.74 -60.18 23.39
CA LYS A 19 -4.99 -59.54 23.77
C LYS A 19 -6.19 -60.27 23.20
N ILE A 20 -7.17 -60.49 24.05
CA ILE A 20 -8.51 -60.98 23.69
C ILE A 20 -9.57 -60.00 24.17
N LEU A 21 -10.70 -59.96 23.48
CA LEU A 21 -11.86 -59.18 23.94
C LEU A 21 -12.50 -59.86 25.13
N LEU A 22 -13.06 -59.06 26.02
CA LEU A 22 -13.93 -59.58 27.10
C LEU A 22 -15.17 -60.23 26.48
N PRO A 23 -15.86 -61.15 27.25
CA PRO A 23 -17.12 -61.71 26.81
C PRO A 23 -18.15 -60.62 26.45
N ASP A 24 -19.00 -60.89 25.47
CA ASP A 24 -20.01 -59.92 24.99
C ASP A 24 -20.93 -59.41 26.10
N SER A 25 -21.12 -60.19 27.15
CA SER A 25 -21.87 -59.79 28.35
C SER A 25 -21.21 -58.69 29.18
N GLU A 26 -19.91 -58.56 29.05
CA GLU A 26 -19.12 -57.57 29.79
C GLU A 26 -18.75 -56.34 28.94
N ILE A 27 -19.04 -56.39 27.64
CA ILE A 27 -18.83 -55.27 26.75
C ILE A 27 -20.13 -54.46 26.62
N PRO A 28 -20.16 -53.20 27.06
CA PRO A 28 -21.36 -52.39 26.93
C PRO A 28 -21.67 -52.10 25.45
N THR A 29 -22.94 -52.22 25.10
CA THR A 29 -23.43 -51.77 23.80
C THR A 29 -23.22 -50.25 23.65
N PHE A 30 -23.14 -49.78 22.44
CA PHE A 30 -23.02 -48.35 22.16
C PHE A 30 -24.13 -47.50 22.81
N ARG A 31 -25.35 -48.07 22.89
CA ARG A 31 -26.50 -47.43 23.53
C ARG A 31 -26.31 -47.34 25.06
N GLN A 32 -25.86 -48.41 25.70
CA GLN A 32 -25.56 -48.40 27.14
C GLN A 32 -24.42 -47.45 27.47
N PHE A 33 -23.35 -47.43 26.66
CA PHE A 33 -22.23 -46.57 26.86
C PHE A 33 -22.63 -45.06 26.70
N THR A 34 -23.41 -44.72 25.67
CA THR A 34 -23.91 -43.36 25.46
C THR A 34 -24.91 -42.92 26.52
N TYR A 35 -25.80 -43.82 26.95
CA TYR A 35 -26.74 -43.54 28.03
C TYR A 35 -26.02 -43.25 29.36
N ARG A 36 -25.05 -44.07 29.71
CA ARG A 36 -24.26 -43.85 30.92
C ARG A 36 -23.39 -42.60 30.85
N GLY A 37 -22.83 -42.35 29.68
CA GLY A 37 -22.06 -41.12 29.41
C GLY A 37 -22.90 -39.86 29.61
N LYS A 38 -24.14 -39.84 29.14
CA LYS A 38 -25.08 -38.72 29.36
C LYS A 38 -25.48 -38.54 30.83
N GLN A 39 -25.46 -39.60 31.63
CA GLN A 39 -25.73 -39.49 33.07
C GLN A 39 -24.53 -39.02 33.89
N LEU A 40 -23.32 -39.31 33.45
CA LEU A 40 -22.10 -39.04 34.19
C LEU A 40 -21.44 -37.70 33.83
N PHE A 41 -21.66 -37.25 32.64
CA PHE A 41 -21.02 -36.02 32.11
C PHE A 41 -22.08 -35.00 31.74
N ASP A 42 -21.88 -33.77 32.19
CA ASP A 42 -22.68 -32.64 31.75
C ASP A 42 -22.54 -32.43 30.22
N GLU A 43 -23.63 -32.03 29.58
CA GLU A 43 -23.70 -31.84 28.13
C GLU A 43 -22.74 -30.77 27.70
N VAL A 44 -22.60 -29.69 28.48
CA VAL A 44 -21.69 -28.55 28.24
C VAL A 44 -20.24 -29.00 28.36
N GLU A 45 -19.89 -29.80 29.38
CA GLU A 45 -18.53 -30.33 29.53
C GLU A 45 -18.14 -31.29 28.41
N THR A 46 -19.11 -32.10 27.98
CA THR A 46 -18.93 -33.04 26.87
C THR A 46 -18.68 -32.28 25.56
N GLU A 47 -19.47 -31.26 25.28
CA GLU A 47 -19.30 -30.42 24.10
C GLU A 47 -17.96 -29.65 24.14
N ARG A 48 -17.62 -29.09 25.30
CA ARG A 48 -16.35 -28.41 25.55
C ARG A 48 -15.14 -29.33 25.34
N GLY A 49 -15.23 -30.58 25.80
CA GLY A 49 -14.19 -31.60 25.60
C GLY A 49 -14.03 -31.99 24.13
N ARG A 50 -15.12 -32.09 23.37
CA ARG A 50 -15.12 -32.45 21.92
C ARG A 50 -14.62 -31.32 21.04
N MET A 51 -15.04 -30.10 21.30
CA MET A 51 -14.67 -28.93 20.49
C MET A 51 -13.27 -28.39 20.84
N GLY A 52 -12.79 -28.68 22.05
CA GLY A 52 -11.60 -28.04 22.62
C GLY A 52 -11.92 -26.66 23.21
N ILE A 53 -11.21 -26.29 24.26
CA ILE A 53 -11.46 -25.07 25.05
C ILE A 53 -11.49 -23.80 24.18
N ARG A 54 -10.56 -23.67 23.27
CA ARG A 54 -10.47 -22.46 22.43
C ARG A 54 -11.68 -22.29 21.51
N LYS A 55 -12.11 -23.36 20.83
CA LYS A 55 -13.27 -23.34 19.94
C LYS A 55 -14.56 -23.16 20.73
N TRP A 56 -14.68 -23.83 21.86
CA TRP A 56 -15.85 -23.68 22.74
C TRP A 56 -15.99 -22.26 23.28
N LEU A 57 -14.89 -21.63 23.75
CA LEU A 57 -14.90 -20.26 24.23
C LEU A 57 -15.25 -19.27 23.10
N LYS A 58 -14.90 -19.60 21.86
CA LYS A 58 -15.25 -18.78 20.69
C LYS A 58 -16.74 -18.89 20.35
N ASP A 59 -17.28 -20.13 20.28
CA ASP A 59 -18.54 -20.40 19.61
C ASP A 59 -19.72 -20.63 20.58
N ARG A 60 -19.44 -20.99 21.85
CA ARG A 60 -20.45 -21.45 22.82
C ARG A 60 -20.44 -20.79 24.19
N ARG A 61 -19.52 -19.87 24.43
CA ARG A 61 -19.47 -19.14 25.69
C ARG A 61 -20.76 -18.34 25.89
N PRO A 62 -21.43 -18.40 27.05
CA PRO A 62 -22.55 -17.53 27.35
C PRO A 62 -22.06 -16.07 27.42
N LEU A 63 -22.73 -15.19 26.72
CA LEU A 63 -22.49 -13.74 26.74
C LEU A 63 -23.59 -13.12 27.64
N SER A 64 -23.19 -12.43 28.68
CA SER A 64 -24.11 -11.79 29.64
C SER A 64 -24.41 -10.33 29.30
N GLY A 65 -23.88 -9.81 28.18
CA GLY A 65 -24.08 -8.45 27.73
C GLY A 65 -23.65 -8.28 26.28
N THR A 66 -23.94 -7.13 25.71
CA THR A 66 -23.53 -6.75 24.36
C THR A 66 -22.53 -5.60 24.42
N VAL A 67 -21.72 -5.44 23.38
CA VAL A 67 -20.81 -4.29 23.24
C VAL A 67 -21.60 -2.97 23.33
N ARG A 68 -22.88 -2.99 23.00
CA ARG A 68 -23.77 -1.79 23.01
C ARG A 68 -24.14 -1.28 24.38
N ASP A 69 -24.06 -2.12 25.42
CA ASP A 69 -24.53 -1.77 26.78
C ASP A 69 -23.76 -0.58 27.39
N TRP A 70 -22.62 -0.22 26.85
CA TRP A 70 -21.75 0.88 27.28
C TRP A 70 -21.56 1.98 26.25
N LEU A 71 -22.16 1.85 25.05
CA LEU A 71 -22.11 2.89 24.04
C LEU A 71 -23.07 4.04 24.41
N ARG A 72 -22.57 5.27 24.35
CA ARG A 72 -23.33 6.47 24.70
C ARG A 72 -24.13 7.01 23.53
N GLY A 73 -23.65 6.82 22.29
CA GLY A 73 -24.22 7.31 21.07
C GLY A 73 -23.39 6.95 19.85
N PRO A 74 -23.77 7.41 18.66
CA PRO A 74 -22.92 7.32 17.47
C PRO A 74 -21.55 7.97 17.72
N CYS A 75 -20.55 7.53 16.97
CA CYS A 75 -19.15 7.98 17.12
C CYS A 75 -18.47 7.64 18.45
N HIS A 76 -19.16 6.99 19.40
CA HIS A 76 -18.48 6.52 20.58
C HIS A 76 -17.46 5.44 20.24
N GLN A 77 -17.81 4.50 19.34
CA GLN A 77 -16.93 3.42 18.92
C GLN A 77 -17.16 3.09 17.44
N PHE A 78 -16.07 3.06 16.66
CA PHE A 78 -16.06 2.47 15.32
C PHE A 78 -15.32 1.15 15.32
N GLU A 79 -15.77 0.23 14.50
CA GLU A 79 -15.10 -1.03 14.18
C GLU A 79 -14.61 -0.99 12.74
N ILE A 80 -13.35 -1.35 12.51
CA ILE A 80 -12.78 -1.47 11.16
C ILE A 80 -12.26 -2.87 10.95
N ASP A 81 -12.46 -3.41 9.75
CA ASP A 81 -11.94 -4.68 9.33
C ASP A 81 -11.76 -4.75 7.81
N ALA A 82 -10.98 -5.73 7.37
CA ALA A 82 -10.66 -5.97 5.97
C ALA A 82 -11.05 -7.38 5.53
N THR A 83 -11.53 -7.49 4.31
CA THR A 83 -11.75 -8.78 3.67
C THR A 83 -11.25 -8.79 2.23
N ILE A 84 -10.84 -9.96 1.74
CA ILE A 84 -10.59 -10.16 0.32
C ILE A 84 -11.93 -10.55 -0.31
N ALA A 85 -12.47 -9.68 -1.17
CA ALA A 85 -13.77 -9.91 -1.77
C ALA A 85 -13.77 -11.16 -2.67
N ASP A 86 -14.88 -11.90 -2.65
CA ASP A 86 -15.03 -13.15 -3.42
C ASP A 86 -15.40 -12.87 -4.88
N ILE A 87 -14.62 -12.01 -5.55
CA ILE A 87 -14.80 -11.66 -6.96
C ILE A 87 -13.45 -11.35 -7.61
N TYR A 88 -13.27 -11.78 -8.86
CA TYR A 88 -12.14 -11.40 -9.71
C TYR A 88 -12.52 -10.19 -10.55
N LEU A 89 -11.60 -9.23 -10.63
CA LEU A 89 -11.78 -7.99 -11.38
C LEU A 89 -10.85 -7.94 -12.59
N VAL A 90 -11.17 -7.02 -13.50
CA VAL A 90 -10.38 -6.72 -14.69
C VAL A 90 -9.76 -5.32 -14.61
N ASN A 91 -8.73 -5.09 -15.41
CA ASN A 91 -8.05 -3.81 -15.51
C ASN A 91 -8.96 -2.73 -16.11
N GLY A 92 -8.86 -1.49 -15.60
CA GLY A 92 -9.66 -0.36 -16.09
C GLY A 92 -9.36 0.05 -17.54
N TYR A 93 -8.16 -0.25 -18.05
CA TYR A 93 -7.77 0.05 -19.43
C TYR A 93 -8.06 -1.09 -20.40
N SER A 94 -8.12 -2.34 -19.92
CA SER A 94 -8.36 -3.52 -20.75
C SER A 94 -9.13 -4.59 -19.97
N ARG A 95 -10.37 -4.84 -20.39
CA ARG A 95 -11.25 -5.85 -19.76
C ARG A 95 -10.80 -7.30 -19.98
N ARG A 96 -9.76 -7.52 -20.79
CA ARG A 96 -9.14 -8.84 -20.98
C ARG A 96 -8.05 -9.15 -19.95
N MET A 97 -7.59 -8.14 -19.21
CA MET A 97 -6.51 -8.28 -18.23
C MET A 97 -7.12 -8.46 -16.84
N LEU A 98 -7.01 -9.67 -16.30
CA LEU A 98 -7.41 -9.97 -14.92
C LEU A 98 -6.42 -9.29 -13.94
N ILE A 99 -6.97 -8.64 -12.90
CA ILE A 99 -6.17 -7.98 -11.85
C ILE A 99 -6.30 -8.67 -10.49
N GLY A 100 -7.05 -9.74 -10.40
CA GLY A 100 -7.22 -10.50 -9.16
C GLY A 100 -8.41 -10.04 -8.33
N ARG A 101 -8.38 -10.41 -7.03
CA ARG A 101 -9.45 -10.13 -6.06
C ARG A 101 -9.11 -8.86 -5.29
N PRO A 102 -10.05 -7.92 -5.14
CA PRO A 102 -9.81 -6.71 -4.36
C PRO A 102 -9.90 -6.97 -2.86
N VAL A 103 -9.22 -6.11 -2.10
CA VAL A 103 -9.39 -5.99 -0.64
C VAL A 103 -10.40 -4.90 -0.38
N VAL A 104 -11.36 -5.19 0.47
CA VAL A 104 -12.41 -4.26 0.90
C VAL A 104 -12.25 -3.99 2.39
N TYR A 105 -12.14 -2.72 2.75
CA TYR A 105 -12.23 -2.25 4.13
C TYR A 105 -13.57 -1.60 4.36
N ILE A 106 -14.21 -1.92 5.46
CA ILE A 106 -15.39 -1.20 5.95
C ILE A 106 -15.16 -0.70 7.36
N VAL A 107 -15.76 0.45 7.65
CA VAL A 107 -15.83 1.03 8.99
C VAL A 107 -17.29 1.09 9.39
N VAL A 108 -17.61 0.60 10.58
CA VAL A 108 -18.98 0.51 11.09
C VAL A 108 -19.08 1.23 12.42
N ASP A 109 -20.09 2.05 12.59
CA ASP A 109 -20.44 2.61 13.89
C ASP A 109 -21.14 1.54 14.75
N SER A 110 -20.59 1.28 15.92
CA SER A 110 -21.07 0.21 16.79
C SER A 110 -22.43 0.52 17.40
N PHE A 111 -22.81 1.78 17.56
CA PHE A 111 -24.09 2.20 18.13
C PHE A 111 -25.24 2.04 17.13
N SER A 112 -25.20 2.74 16.00
CA SER A 112 -26.26 2.73 14.99
C SER A 112 -26.21 1.51 14.07
N GLY A 113 -25.03 0.87 13.95
CA GLY A 113 -24.76 -0.17 12.98
C GLY A 113 -24.59 0.36 11.56
N MET A 114 -24.49 1.66 11.40
CA MET A 114 -24.27 2.33 10.12
C MET A 114 -22.88 2.01 9.57
N ILE A 115 -22.77 1.69 8.30
CA ILE A 115 -21.48 1.62 7.63
C ILE A 115 -21.08 3.06 7.32
N VAL A 116 -20.03 3.53 7.99
CA VAL A 116 -19.56 4.92 7.97
C VAL A 116 -18.37 5.15 7.05
N GLY A 117 -17.67 4.09 6.63
CA GLY A 117 -16.54 4.21 5.74
C GLY A 117 -16.30 2.99 4.87
N LEU A 118 -15.72 3.23 3.69
CA LEU A 118 -15.41 2.23 2.67
C LEU A 118 -14.05 2.55 2.02
N TYR A 119 -13.26 1.52 1.78
CA TYR A 119 -12.14 1.55 0.84
C TYR A 119 -12.07 0.23 0.08
N VAL A 120 -11.79 0.32 -1.22
CA VAL A 120 -11.60 -0.84 -2.10
C VAL A 120 -10.27 -0.68 -2.82
N GLY A 121 -9.40 -1.65 -2.69
CA GLY A 121 -8.06 -1.59 -3.29
C GLY A 121 -7.53 -2.96 -3.69
N LEU A 122 -6.33 -2.98 -4.27
CA LEU A 122 -5.66 -4.21 -4.71
C LEU A 122 -4.48 -4.60 -3.82
N GLU A 123 -4.12 -3.73 -2.89
CA GLU A 123 -3.06 -4.03 -1.91
C GLU A 123 -3.62 -4.94 -0.82
N GLY A 124 -2.77 -5.83 -0.32
CA GLY A 124 -3.15 -6.69 0.80
C GLY A 124 -3.57 -5.89 2.04
N PRO A 125 -4.21 -6.54 3.01
CA PRO A 125 -4.58 -5.89 4.25
C PRO A 125 -3.37 -5.21 4.90
N SER A 126 -3.47 -3.89 5.08
CA SER A 126 -2.37 -3.04 5.56
C SER A 126 -2.89 -1.72 6.10
N TRP A 127 -2.05 -1.01 6.87
CA TRP A 127 -2.38 0.35 7.31
C TRP A 127 -2.71 1.30 6.14
N ASN A 128 -2.09 1.10 4.98
CA ASN A 128 -2.34 1.96 3.82
C ASN A 128 -3.80 1.85 3.32
N GLY A 129 -4.40 0.66 3.34
CA GLY A 129 -5.82 0.47 3.06
C GLY A 129 -6.71 0.98 4.18
N ALA A 130 -6.39 0.62 5.43
CA ALA A 130 -7.15 1.02 6.62
C ALA A 130 -7.26 2.55 6.76
N ARG A 131 -6.15 3.30 6.59
CA ARG A 131 -6.15 4.76 6.66
C ARG A 131 -7.08 5.43 5.63
N GLN A 132 -7.22 4.83 4.45
CA GLN A 132 -8.11 5.36 3.42
C GLN A 132 -9.58 5.12 3.77
N ALA A 133 -9.90 3.94 4.34
CA ALA A 133 -11.24 3.67 4.87
C ALA A 133 -11.57 4.60 6.05
N LEU A 134 -10.61 4.85 6.95
CA LEU A 134 -10.78 5.78 8.06
C LEU A 134 -10.92 7.23 7.58
N PHE A 135 -10.11 7.67 6.62
CA PHE A 135 -10.28 8.99 6.02
C PHE A 135 -11.66 9.15 5.39
N ASN A 136 -12.11 8.14 4.64
CA ASN A 136 -13.47 8.12 4.12
C ASN A 136 -14.51 8.15 5.25
N ALA A 137 -14.32 7.43 6.36
CA ALA A 137 -15.25 7.45 7.49
C ALA A 137 -15.37 8.85 8.14
N PHE A 138 -14.27 9.61 8.20
CA PHE A 138 -14.19 10.89 8.90
C PHE A 138 -14.49 12.10 8.04
N SER A 139 -14.56 11.96 6.72
CA SER A 139 -14.82 13.03 5.76
C SER A 139 -16.19 12.90 5.09
N SER A 140 -16.62 13.96 4.41
CA SER A 140 -17.84 13.94 3.61
C SER A 140 -17.77 12.89 2.52
N LYS A 141 -18.88 12.18 2.29
CA LYS A 141 -18.98 11.11 1.29
C LYS A 141 -19.34 11.63 -0.11
N VAL A 142 -19.78 12.88 -0.21
CA VAL A 142 -20.30 13.46 -1.47
C VAL A 142 -19.23 13.36 -2.58
N ASP A 143 -18.03 13.88 -2.30
CA ASP A 143 -16.93 13.85 -3.28
C ASP A 143 -16.44 12.43 -3.59
N PHE A 144 -16.35 11.59 -2.56
CA PHE A 144 -15.97 10.18 -2.73
C PHE A 144 -16.96 9.43 -3.63
N CYS A 145 -18.26 9.61 -3.40
CA CYS A 145 -19.30 8.98 -4.21
C CYS A 145 -19.28 9.53 -5.65
N ALA A 146 -19.16 10.84 -5.82
CA ALA A 146 -19.08 11.47 -7.14
C ALA A 146 -17.86 10.98 -7.95
N GLN A 147 -16.69 10.86 -7.34
CA GLN A 147 -15.47 10.30 -7.98
C GLN A 147 -15.69 8.86 -8.47
N ASN A 148 -16.54 8.10 -7.78
CA ASN A 148 -16.91 6.74 -8.15
C ASN A 148 -18.17 6.67 -9.02
N GLY A 149 -18.73 7.82 -9.45
CA GLY A 149 -19.88 7.88 -10.35
C GLY A 149 -21.22 7.58 -9.68
N VAL A 150 -21.32 7.84 -8.36
CA VAL A 150 -22.57 7.80 -7.59
C VAL A 150 -22.84 9.20 -7.06
N GLU A 151 -23.92 9.81 -7.52
CA GLU A 151 -24.38 11.09 -6.99
C GLU A 151 -25.23 10.83 -5.75
N ILE A 152 -24.92 11.52 -4.66
CA ILE A 152 -25.65 11.54 -3.41
C ILE A 152 -25.84 12.99 -2.94
N ILE A 153 -26.88 13.23 -2.16
CA ILE A 153 -27.07 14.50 -1.46
C ILE A 153 -26.50 14.41 -0.03
N PRO A 154 -26.10 15.54 0.58
CA PRO A 154 -25.79 15.57 2.01
C PRO A 154 -27.00 15.00 2.80
N GLY A 155 -26.77 14.07 3.69
CA GLY A 155 -27.82 13.35 4.42
C GLY A 155 -28.07 11.91 3.95
N ASP A 156 -27.78 11.57 2.69
CA ASP A 156 -27.89 10.18 2.24
C ASP A 156 -26.85 9.28 2.94
N TRP A 157 -25.69 9.85 3.24
CA TRP A 157 -24.61 9.17 3.97
C TRP A 157 -23.89 10.22 4.84
N ASP A 158 -24.62 10.73 5.83
CA ASP A 158 -24.16 11.85 6.66
C ASP A 158 -23.39 11.34 7.90
N CYS A 159 -22.14 10.95 7.71
CA CYS A 159 -21.25 10.56 8.78
C CYS A 159 -19.83 11.06 8.48
N HIS A 160 -19.44 12.17 9.08
CA HIS A 160 -18.13 12.82 8.90
C HIS A 160 -17.51 13.24 10.24
N HIS A 161 -17.81 12.49 11.30
CA HIS A 161 -17.32 12.75 12.65
C HIS A 161 -16.23 11.78 13.06
N LEU A 162 -15.32 12.25 13.90
CA LEU A 162 -14.28 11.42 14.50
C LEU A 162 -14.86 10.62 15.67
N PRO A 163 -14.54 9.31 15.77
CA PRO A 163 -14.97 8.51 16.92
C PRO A 163 -14.06 8.72 18.12
N HIS A 164 -14.54 8.36 19.31
CA HIS A 164 -13.69 8.28 20.51
C HIS A 164 -12.79 7.05 20.48
N HIS A 165 -13.32 5.92 20.04
CA HIS A 165 -12.61 4.66 20.02
C HIS A 165 -12.68 4.00 18.64
N ILE A 166 -11.57 3.38 18.22
CA ILE A 166 -11.53 2.51 17.04
C ILE A 166 -11.06 1.13 17.47
N TYR A 167 -11.85 0.11 17.13
CA TYR A 167 -11.47 -1.29 17.31
C TYR A 167 -11.06 -1.91 15.99
N ALA A 168 -9.87 -2.52 15.98
CA ALA A 168 -9.26 -3.14 14.80
C ALA A 168 -8.57 -4.45 15.16
N ASP A 169 -8.23 -5.28 14.16
CA ASP A 169 -7.42 -6.46 14.39
C ASP A 169 -5.96 -6.13 14.68
N ARG A 170 -5.33 -6.97 15.50
CA ARG A 170 -3.96 -6.75 16.01
C ARG A 170 -2.88 -6.62 14.94
N GLY A 171 -3.07 -7.23 13.78
CA GLY A 171 -2.00 -7.33 12.79
C GLY A 171 -1.71 -6.03 12.04
N GLU A 172 -2.73 -5.22 11.82
CA GLU A 172 -2.65 -4.08 10.90
C GLU A 172 -2.43 -2.74 11.60
N MET A 173 -2.85 -2.62 12.86
CA MET A 173 -3.00 -1.35 13.55
C MET A 173 -2.07 -1.15 14.75
N LEU A 174 -1.27 -2.14 15.16
CA LEU A 174 -0.38 -2.07 16.34
C LEU A 174 0.90 -1.27 16.11
N SER A 175 1.08 -0.67 14.94
CA SER A 175 2.27 0.10 14.62
C SER A 175 2.16 1.56 15.08
N GLN A 176 3.21 2.33 14.85
CA GLN A 176 3.35 3.78 15.09
C GLN A 176 2.15 4.64 14.62
N ALA A 177 1.25 4.08 13.81
CA ALA A 177 0.03 4.72 13.33
C ALA A 177 -0.99 5.01 14.45
N ALA A 178 -1.12 4.10 15.40
CA ALA A 178 -2.03 4.27 16.55
C ALA A 178 -1.66 5.50 17.40
N GLU A 179 -0.36 5.76 17.59
CA GLU A 179 0.12 6.94 18.29
C GLU A 179 -0.30 8.25 17.58
N GLY A 180 -0.36 8.21 16.23
CA GLY A 180 -0.78 9.35 15.42
C GLY A 180 -2.25 9.71 15.59
N LEU A 181 -3.11 8.70 15.71
CA LEU A 181 -4.53 8.88 15.93
C LEU A 181 -4.81 9.45 17.34
N ALA A 182 -4.21 8.85 18.36
CA ALA A 182 -4.40 9.30 19.75
C ALA A 182 -3.86 10.71 19.98
N SER A 183 -2.61 10.99 19.59
CA SER A 183 -1.96 12.28 19.85
C SER A 183 -2.47 13.43 18.96
N GLY A 184 -2.98 13.13 17.77
CA GLY A 184 -3.36 14.13 16.78
C GLY A 184 -4.86 14.35 16.64
N LEU A 185 -5.65 13.29 16.69
CA LEU A 185 -7.09 13.34 16.50
C LEU A 185 -7.89 13.06 17.78
N GLY A 186 -7.23 12.66 18.87
CA GLY A 186 -7.88 12.32 20.13
C GLY A 186 -8.66 11.01 20.09
N ILE A 187 -8.30 10.09 19.17
CA ILE A 187 -8.98 8.81 18.97
C ILE A 187 -8.20 7.72 19.70
N GLU A 188 -8.83 7.00 20.58
CA GLU A 188 -8.23 5.87 21.28
C GLU A 188 -8.35 4.59 20.43
N MET A 189 -7.23 3.87 20.33
CA MET A 189 -7.18 2.60 19.59
C MET A 189 -7.34 1.42 20.55
N GLY A 190 -8.41 0.66 20.34
CA GLY A 190 -8.64 -0.63 21.00
C GLY A 190 -8.27 -1.79 20.09
N THR A 191 -7.66 -2.82 20.66
CA THR A 191 -7.43 -4.08 19.95
C THR A 191 -8.30 -5.17 20.56
N ALA A 192 -9.02 -5.91 19.73
CA ALA A 192 -9.75 -7.08 20.20
C ALA A 192 -8.76 -8.12 20.78
N PRO A 193 -9.03 -8.69 21.98
CA PRO A 193 -8.22 -9.78 22.48
C PRO A 193 -8.22 -10.96 21.51
N PRO A 194 -7.11 -11.73 21.40
CA PRO A 194 -7.07 -12.89 20.52
C PRO A 194 -8.17 -13.88 20.87
N PHE A 195 -8.80 -14.46 19.85
CA PHE A 195 -9.88 -15.44 19.99
C PHE A 195 -11.17 -14.93 20.69
N ARG A 196 -11.39 -13.61 20.64
CA ARG A 196 -12.60 -12.96 21.18
C ARG A 196 -13.39 -12.25 20.05
N PRO A 197 -14.08 -13.00 19.16
CA PRO A 197 -14.90 -12.42 18.07
C PRO A 197 -16.07 -11.61 18.61
N ASP A 198 -16.47 -11.85 19.87
CA ASP A 198 -17.48 -11.09 20.58
C ASP A 198 -17.14 -9.60 20.77
N TRP A 199 -15.91 -9.17 20.49
CA TRP A 199 -15.48 -7.76 20.55
C TRP A 199 -15.61 -7.00 19.22
N LYS A 200 -15.78 -7.75 18.11
CA LYS A 200 -15.98 -7.19 16.75
C LYS A 200 -17.16 -7.86 16.00
N PRO A 201 -18.30 -8.08 16.66
CA PRO A 201 -19.39 -8.83 16.03
C PRO A 201 -20.02 -8.05 14.87
N MET A 202 -19.85 -6.73 14.87
CA MET A 202 -20.56 -5.83 13.96
C MET A 202 -19.95 -5.87 12.58
N VAL A 203 -18.65 -5.60 12.47
CA VAL A 203 -17.99 -5.51 11.17
C VAL A 203 -17.94 -6.86 10.45
N GLU A 204 -17.69 -7.97 11.16
CA GLU A 204 -17.71 -9.31 10.55
C GLU A 204 -19.09 -9.66 9.98
N SER A 205 -20.17 -9.36 10.72
CA SER A 205 -21.53 -9.61 10.25
C SER A 205 -21.90 -8.72 9.04
N ARG A 206 -21.32 -7.52 8.93
CA ARG A 206 -21.59 -6.60 7.82
C ARG A 206 -20.95 -7.05 6.52
N PHE A 207 -19.78 -7.69 6.56
CA PHE A 207 -19.20 -8.31 5.36
C PHE A 207 -20.10 -9.42 4.81
N GLY A 208 -20.60 -10.30 5.68
CA GLY A 208 -21.56 -11.32 5.27
C GLY A 208 -22.79 -10.70 4.59
N LEU A 209 -23.37 -9.71 5.23
CA LEU A 209 -24.57 -9.04 4.73
C LEU A 209 -24.31 -8.26 3.43
N LEU A 210 -23.18 -7.57 3.29
CA LEU A 210 -22.81 -6.91 2.03
C LEU A 210 -22.60 -7.94 0.91
N ASN A 211 -22.00 -9.09 1.20
CA ASN A 211 -21.86 -10.17 0.22
C ASN A 211 -23.21 -10.71 -0.25
N ASP A 212 -24.19 -10.80 0.67
CA ASP A 212 -25.55 -11.23 0.32
C ASP A 212 -26.30 -10.16 -0.47
N LEU A 213 -26.19 -8.87 -0.08
CA LEU A 213 -26.82 -7.74 -0.77
C LEU A 213 -26.23 -7.53 -2.17
N THR A 214 -24.93 -7.62 -2.31
CA THR A 214 -24.28 -7.48 -3.63
C THR A 214 -24.57 -8.68 -4.52
N GLY A 215 -24.93 -9.83 -3.94
CA GLY A 215 -24.99 -11.07 -4.67
C GLY A 215 -23.65 -11.43 -5.32
N ILE A 216 -22.55 -11.14 -4.64
CA ILE A 216 -21.17 -11.17 -5.20
C ILE A 216 -20.86 -12.49 -5.90
N ARG A 217 -21.41 -13.61 -5.42
CA ARG A 217 -21.23 -14.94 -6.01
C ARG A 217 -21.88 -15.09 -7.39
N TRP A 218 -22.84 -14.24 -7.71
CA TRP A 218 -23.58 -14.25 -8.96
C TRP A 218 -23.07 -13.20 -9.96
N LEU A 219 -22.20 -12.29 -9.50
CA LEU A 219 -21.57 -11.33 -10.38
C LEU A 219 -20.56 -12.02 -11.31
N PRO A 220 -20.34 -11.47 -12.52
CA PRO A 220 -19.32 -11.98 -13.44
C PRO A 220 -17.93 -11.96 -12.76
N GLY A 221 -17.30 -13.12 -12.64
CA GLY A 221 -16.04 -13.30 -11.92
C GLY A 221 -16.18 -13.58 -10.42
N GLY A 222 -17.43 -13.72 -9.94
CA GLY A 222 -17.72 -14.10 -8.55
C GLY A 222 -17.26 -15.52 -8.22
N VAL A 223 -16.73 -15.68 -7.00
CA VAL A 223 -16.24 -16.98 -6.52
C VAL A 223 -17.40 -17.76 -5.92
N ALA A 224 -17.86 -18.81 -6.62
CA ALA A 224 -18.80 -19.76 -6.04
C ALA A 224 -18.09 -20.63 -5.00
N ALA A 225 -18.76 -20.87 -3.88
CA ALA A 225 -18.23 -21.67 -2.75
C ALA A 225 -18.13 -23.20 -3.04
N ARG A 226 -18.15 -23.61 -4.30
CA ARG A 226 -18.02 -25.01 -4.69
C ARG A 226 -16.58 -25.36 -5.03
N ASP A 227 -16.13 -26.51 -4.56
CA ASP A 227 -14.93 -27.14 -5.08
C ASP A 227 -15.12 -27.37 -6.58
N LYS A 228 -14.18 -26.84 -7.35
CA LYS A 228 -14.21 -26.88 -8.79
C LYS A 228 -14.04 -28.32 -9.27
N GLU A 229 -15.01 -28.89 -9.96
CA GLU A 229 -14.86 -30.17 -10.62
C GLU A 229 -13.94 -30.07 -11.84
N ARG A 230 -13.24 -31.17 -12.14
CA ARG A 230 -12.38 -31.22 -13.35
C ARG A 230 -13.22 -31.05 -14.59
N GLY A 231 -12.99 -29.96 -15.34
CA GLY A 231 -13.71 -29.67 -16.60
C GLY A 231 -14.73 -28.54 -16.50
N GLU A 232 -15.01 -27.98 -15.30
CA GLU A 232 -15.84 -26.78 -15.17
C GLU A 232 -15.14 -25.54 -15.73
N ARG A 233 -15.95 -24.64 -16.30
CA ARG A 233 -15.49 -23.36 -16.81
C ARG A 233 -14.85 -22.54 -15.68
N ASP A 234 -13.73 -21.89 -15.98
CA ASP A 234 -13.04 -21.05 -15.00
C ASP A 234 -13.77 -19.72 -14.84
N TYR A 235 -14.49 -19.53 -13.74
CA TYR A 235 -15.23 -18.32 -13.39
C TYR A 235 -14.37 -17.03 -13.40
N ARG A 236 -13.06 -17.14 -13.26
CA ARG A 236 -12.13 -16.01 -13.38
C ARG A 236 -12.18 -15.38 -14.76
N LEU A 237 -12.41 -16.20 -15.80
CA LEU A 237 -12.51 -15.74 -17.17
C LEU A 237 -13.83 -15.02 -17.47
N ASP A 238 -14.81 -15.12 -16.57
CA ASP A 238 -16.09 -14.41 -16.68
C ASP A 238 -16.02 -13.01 -16.07
N ALA A 239 -14.90 -12.64 -15.42
CA ALA A 239 -14.71 -11.33 -14.82
C ALA A 239 -14.84 -10.21 -15.87
N THR A 240 -15.66 -9.21 -15.56
CA THR A 240 -15.92 -8.07 -16.45
C THR A 240 -15.85 -6.72 -15.74
N LEU A 241 -16.03 -6.71 -14.41
CA LEU A 241 -16.03 -5.50 -13.62
C LEU A 241 -14.61 -5.03 -13.32
N ASN A 242 -14.36 -3.73 -13.45
CA ASN A 242 -13.14 -3.09 -12.96
C ASN A 242 -13.29 -2.62 -11.50
N LEU A 243 -12.20 -2.14 -10.90
CA LEU A 243 -12.18 -1.69 -9.51
C LEU A 243 -13.20 -0.57 -9.23
N LYS A 244 -13.33 0.40 -10.14
CA LYS A 244 -14.26 1.53 -9.99
C LYS A 244 -15.72 1.07 -10.05
N GLU A 245 -16.06 0.23 -10.99
CA GLU A 245 -17.41 -0.32 -11.14
C GLU A 245 -17.80 -1.19 -9.93
N PHE A 246 -16.88 -1.98 -9.42
CA PHE A 246 -17.11 -2.76 -8.21
C PHE A 246 -17.30 -1.86 -6.99
N THR A 247 -16.48 -0.81 -6.84
CA THR A 247 -16.64 0.19 -5.78
C THR A 247 -18.01 0.88 -5.87
N GLN A 248 -18.44 1.21 -7.07
CA GLN A 248 -19.76 1.82 -7.32
C GLN A 248 -20.91 0.91 -6.86
N ILE A 249 -20.82 -0.39 -7.13
CA ILE A 249 -21.80 -1.38 -6.65
C ILE A 249 -21.81 -1.42 -5.13
N LEU A 250 -20.64 -1.48 -4.48
CA LEU A 250 -20.54 -1.50 -3.03
C LEU A 250 -21.11 -0.23 -2.38
N ILE A 251 -20.85 0.95 -2.95
CA ILE A 251 -21.45 2.22 -2.47
C ILE A 251 -22.98 2.13 -2.50
N LYS A 252 -23.56 1.67 -3.60
CA LYS A 252 -25.02 1.51 -3.72
C LYS A 252 -25.59 0.50 -2.72
N CYS A 253 -24.88 -0.60 -2.48
CA CYS A 253 -25.28 -1.58 -1.47
C CYS A 253 -25.18 -1.01 -0.04
N ILE A 254 -24.18 -0.20 0.27
CA ILE A 254 -24.03 0.47 1.56
C ILE A 254 -25.17 1.49 1.77
N LEU A 255 -25.47 2.30 0.77
CA LEU A 255 -26.60 3.22 0.84
C LEU A 255 -27.92 2.47 1.08
N HIS A 256 -28.17 1.40 0.31
CA HIS A 256 -29.34 0.57 0.52
C HIS A 256 -29.38 -0.02 1.94
N TYR A 257 -28.26 -0.56 2.42
CA TYR A 257 -28.13 -1.10 3.76
C TYR A 257 -28.44 -0.03 4.83
N ASN A 258 -27.79 1.11 4.75
CA ASN A 258 -27.94 2.18 5.75
C ASN A 258 -29.38 2.71 5.83
N HIS A 259 -30.11 2.74 4.72
CA HIS A 259 -31.49 3.27 4.66
C HIS A 259 -32.57 2.22 4.87
N HIS A 260 -32.34 0.95 4.55
CA HIS A 260 -33.42 -0.04 4.50
C HIS A 260 -33.23 -1.26 5.40
N HIS A 261 -32.01 -1.52 5.88
CA HIS A 261 -31.79 -2.69 6.74
C HIS A 261 -32.36 -2.46 8.13
N ARG A 262 -33.34 -3.29 8.52
CA ARG A 262 -34.05 -3.14 9.78
C ARG A 262 -33.34 -3.86 10.93
N GLN A 263 -33.11 -3.12 12.03
CA GLN A 263 -32.45 -3.58 13.25
C GLN A 263 -33.25 -3.14 14.50
N PRO A 264 -34.46 -3.70 14.72
CA PRO A 264 -35.33 -3.27 15.81
C PRO A 264 -34.71 -3.42 17.19
N GLU A 265 -33.81 -4.38 17.34
CA GLU A 265 -33.06 -4.62 18.57
C GLU A 265 -32.11 -3.49 18.97
N ARG A 266 -31.91 -2.50 18.10
CA ARG A 266 -31.07 -1.33 18.36
C ARG A 266 -31.83 -0.13 18.89
N LEU A 267 -33.14 -0.12 18.76
CA LEU A 267 -33.96 0.99 19.24
C LEU A 267 -33.95 1.05 20.77
N THR A 268 -33.63 2.21 21.29
CA THR A 268 -33.88 2.54 22.72
C THR A 268 -35.32 2.82 22.94
N GLN A 269 -35.76 2.81 24.21
CA GLN A 269 -37.15 3.16 24.54
C GLN A 269 -37.53 4.59 24.09
N ALA A 270 -36.59 5.54 24.16
CA ALA A 270 -36.81 6.89 23.68
C ALA A 270 -37.04 6.92 22.17
N MET A 271 -36.20 6.23 21.39
CA MET A 271 -36.37 6.12 19.93
C MET A 271 -37.73 5.48 19.56
N MET A 272 -38.14 4.44 20.29
CA MET A 272 -39.42 3.80 20.05
C MET A 272 -40.59 4.75 20.35
N ASN A 273 -40.50 5.56 21.41
CA ASN A 273 -41.50 6.56 21.75
C ASN A 273 -41.63 7.67 20.68
N ASP A 274 -40.49 8.03 20.08
CA ASP A 274 -40.43 9.03 19.01
C ASP A 274 -40.76 8.45 17.62
N GLY A 275 -41.03 7.14 17.53
CA GLY A 275 -41.41 6.48 16.27
C GLY A 275 -40.26 6.35 15.27
N VAL A 276 -39.03 6.26 15.76
CA VAL A 276 -37.83 6.15 14.89
C VAL A 276 -37.85 4.81 14.14
N GLU A 277 -37.61 4.85 12.84
CA GLU A 277 -37.45 3.64 12.05
C GLU A 277 -36.19 2.87 12.49
N PRO A 278 -36.27 1.54 12.57
CA PRO A 278 -35.14 0.73 13.01
C PRO A 278 -34.08 0.54 11.91
N THR A 279 -33.69 1.61 11.25
CA THR A 279 -32.62 1.58 10.23
C THR A 279 -31.37 2.30 10.72
N PRO A 280 -30.17 1.91 10.27
CA PRO A 280 -28.93 2.57 10.68
C PRO A 280 -28.97 4.09 10.50
N ASN A 281 -29.48 4.56 9.36
CA ASN A 281 -29.55 5.98 9.06
C ASN A 281 -30.53 6.73 9.95
N ALA A 282 -31.72 6.17 10.21
CA ALA A 282 -32.71 6.79 11.09
C ALA A 282 -32.23 6.87 12.55
N ILE A 283 -31.56 5.80 13.03
CA ILE A 283 -30.96 5.78 14.38
C ILE A 283 -29.84 6.84 14.48
N TRP A 284 -29.00 6.96 13.44
CA TRP A 284 -27.94 7.97 13.39
C TRP A 284 -28.52 9.39 13.39
N SER A 285 -29.49 9.67 12.52
CA SER A 285 -30.13 11.00 12.41
C SER A 285 -30.80 11.40 13.70
N TRP A 286 -31.62 10.51 14.30
CA TRP A 286 -32.23 10.76 15.59
C TRP A 286 -31.22 11.10 16.68
N ALA A 287 -30.14 10.33 16.76
CA ALA A 287 -29.08 10.57 17.74
C ALA A 287 -28.34 11.89 17.48
N SER A 288 -28.15 12.28 16.23
CA SER A 288 -27.56 13.58 15.86
C SER A 288 -28.47 14.75 16.29
N GLU A 289 -29.76 14.63 16.07
CA GLU A 289 -30.78 15.65 16.47
C GLU A 289 -30.88 15.80 17.99
N HIS A 290 -30.58 14.71 18.74
CA HIS A 290 -30.61 14.71 20.21
C HIS A 290 -29.23 14.96 20.84
N GLU A 291 -28.29 15.51 20.08
CA GLU A 291 -26.92 15.87 20.53
C GLU A 291 -26.14 14.71 21.19
N LEU A 292 -26.44 13.47 20.81
CA LEU A 292 -25.71 12.29 21.31
C LEU A 292 -24.36 12.07 20.59
N ILE A 293 -24.12 12.82 19.49
CA ILE A 293 -22.84 12.81 18.79
C ILE A 293 -21.97 13.89 19.42
N GLU A 294 -20.93 13.46 20.13
CA GLU A 294 -19.93 14.40 20.62
C GLU A 294 -19.13 14.96 19.43
N SER A 295 -19.24 16.29 19.24
CA SER A 295 -18.60 16.97 18.11
C SER A 295 -17.08 17.03 18.27
N ASN A 296 -16.37 16.13 17.64
CA ASN A 296 -14.91 16.17 17.51
C ASN A 296 -14.54 16.33 16.03
N ASN A 297 -14.99 17.43 15.41
CA ASN A 297 -14.70 17.67 14.01
C ASN A 297 -13.36 18.36 13.84
N ARG A 298 -12.60 17.94 12.86
CA ARG A 298 -11.34 18.52 12.42
C ARG A 298 -11.40 18.77 10.92
N PRO A 299 -10.65 19.74 10.39
CA PRO A 299 -10.54 19.93 8.94
C PRO A 299 -9.98 18.66 8.25
N ASP A 300 -10.51 18.34 7.08
CA ASP A 300 -10.16 17.11 6.34
C ASP A 300 -8.67 16.99 6.02
N ASP A 301 -8.00 18.12 5.73
CA ASP A 301 -6.55 18.18 5.51
C ASP A 301 -5.77 17.76 6.76
N LEU A 302 -6.21 18.20 7.94
CA LEU A 302 -5.60 17.82 9.20
C LEU A 302 -5.83 16.34 9.52
N ILE A 303 -7.07 15.84 9.28
CA ILE A 303 -7.39 14.42 9.42
C ILE A 303 -6.49 13.58 8.51
N TYR A 304 -6.40 13.96 7.24
CA TYR A 304 -5.54 13.27 6.26
C TYR A 304 -4.08 13.20 6.73
N LEU A 305 -3.52 14.32 7.16
CA LEU A 305 -2.14 14.39 7.63
C LEU A 305 -1.91 13.52 8.86
N HIS A 306 -2.86 13.46 9.78
CA HIS A 306 -2.72 12.61 10.96
C HIS A 306 -2.83 11.11 10.66
N LEU A 307 -3.52 10.72 9.60
CA LEU A 307 -3.61 9.35 9.13
C LEU A 307 -2.37 8.89 8.34
N LEU A 308 -1.54 9.81 7.84
CA LEU A 308 -0.32 9.46 7.12
C LEU A 308 0.69 8.73 8.02
N PRO A 309 1.40 7.72 7.48
CA PRO A 309 2.45 7.04 8.20
C PRO A 309 3.59 8.00 8.54
N ARG A 310 4.23 7.73 9.69
CA ARG A 310 5.37 8.49 10.21
C ARG A 310 6.64 7.69 9.98
N GLU A 311 7.69 8.39 9.56
CA GLU A 311 9.01 7.80 9.39
C GLU A 311 10.09 8.85 9.64
N ARG A 312 11.32 8.41 9.84
CA ARG A 312 12.45 9.32 10.05
C ARG A 312 13.06 9.75 8.73
N ALA A 313 13.21 11.05 8.54
CA ALA A 313 13.97 11.68 7.49
C ALA A 313 15.27 12.27 8.05
N THR A 314 16.26 12.50 7.21
CA THR A 314 17.57 13.03 7.60
C THR A 314 17.83 14.37 6.93
N VAL A 315 18.08 15.42 7.70
CA VAL A 315 18.47 16.72 7.16
C VAL A 315 19.94 16.68 6.76
N GLN A 316 20.22 16.96 5.49
CA GLN A 316 21.53 16.93 4.87
C GLN A 316 21.82 18.25 4.12
N LYS A 317 23.06 18.44 3.67
CA LYS A 317 23.47 19.60 2.85
C LYS A 317 22.66 19.75 1.56
N GLY A 318 22.08 18.67 1.06
CA GLY A 318 21.33 18.62 -0.20
C GLY A 318 19.83 18.81 -0.06
N GLY A 319 19.30 18.75 1.15
CA GLY A 319 17.87 18.75 1.42
C GLY A 319 17.52 17.82 2.60
N VAL A 320 16.24 17.61 2.81
CA VAL A 320 15.70 16.58 3.70
C VAL A 320 15.71 15.27 2.92
N LEU A 321 16.59 14.36 3.26
CA LEU A 321 16.69 13.04 2.63
C LEU A 321 15.65 12.10 3.27
N PHE A 322 14.76 11.60 2.43
CA PHE A 322 13.78 10.59 2.81
C PHE A 322 13.68 9.53 1.70
N ARG A 323 13.84 8.27 2.06
CA ARG A 323 13.78 7.12 1.14
C ARG A 323 14.61 7.30 -0.14
N GLY A 324 15.77 7.96 -0.03
CA GLY A 324 16.70 8.19 -1.13
C GLY A 324 16.40 9.41 -2.00
N MET A 325 15.33 10.14 -1.74
CA MET A 325 14.92 11.38 -2.42
C MET A 325 15.14 12.59 -1.53
N HIS A 326 15.42 13.74 -2.13
CA HIS A 326 15.63 15.00 -1.39
C HIS A 326 14.42 15.92 -1.51
N TYR A 327 13.99 16.43 -0.36
CA TYR A 327 12.87 17.34 -0.23
C TYR A 327 13.31 18.68 0.33
N VAL A 328 12.58 19.73 0.00
CA VAL A 328 12.87 21.10 0.43
C VAL A 328 11.57 21.81 0.81
N CYS A 329 11.58 22.56 1.90
CA CYS A 329 10.50 23.46 2.28
C CYS A 329 11.07 24.84 2.61
N GLN A 330 10.21 25.85 2.52
CA GLN A 330 10.59 27.24 2.72
C GLN A 330 11.20 27.48 4.12
N MET A 331 10.58 26.92 5.15
CA MET A 331 11.05 27.03 6.55
C MET A 331 12.47 26.47 6.74
N ALA A 332 12.79 25.34 6.10
CA ALA A 332 14.13 24.75 6.18
C ALA A 332 15.19 25.64 5.52
N ILE A 333 14.82 26.39 4.46
CA ILE A 333 15.67 27.37 3.81
C ILE A 333 15.87 28.57 4.73
N GLU A 334 14.80 29.15 5.25
CA GLU A 334 14.83 30.33 6.14
C GLU A 334 15.62 30.09 7.43
N LYS A 335 15.44 28.89 8.03
CA LYS A 335 16.20 28.47 9.21
C LYS A 335 17.62 27.97 8.92
N ASN A 336 18.06 28.05 7.63
CA ASN A 336 19.39 27.63 7.18
C ASN A 336 19.76 26.19 7.53
N TRP A 337 18.80 25.27 7.50
CA TRP A 337 19.00 23.87 7.89
C TRP A 337 20.10 23.19 7.06
N PHE A 338 20.15 23.44 5.77
CA PHE A 338 21.11 22.81 4.86
C PHE A 338 22.54 23.34 5.05
N ALA A 339 22.68 24.62 5.41
CA ALA A 339 23.97 25.21 5.78
C ALA A 339 24.44 24.64 7.14
N LYS A 340 23.56 24.54 8.11
CA LYS A 340 23.86 23.91 9.41
C LYS A 340 24.27 22.44 9.23
N ALA A 341 23.56 21.66 8.40
CA ALA A 341 23.90 20.27 8.14
C ALA A 341 25.28 20.10 7.52
N ARG A 342 25.77 21.11 6.80
CA ARG A 342 27.12 21.11 6.23
C ARG A 342 28.21 21.39 7.28
N SER A 343 27.93 22.25 8.25
CA SER A 343 28.91 22.68 9.26
C SER A 343 28.88 21.81 10.53
N THR A 344 27.70 21.45 11.02
CA THR A 344 27.53 20.74 12.30
C THR A 344 27.21 19.26 12.16
N GLY A 345 27.00 18.79 10.91
CA GLY A 345 26.62 17.41 10.62
C GLY A 345 25.12 17.23 10.41
N VAL A 346 24.76 16.02 10.03
CA VAL A 346 23.37 15.62 9.72
C VAL A 346 22.58 15.29 10.99
N TRP A 347 21.27 15.53 10.96
CA TRP A 347 20.38 15.13 12.07
C TRP A 347 19.08 14.54 11.52
N SER A 348 18.38 13.79 12.37
CA SER A 348 17.12 13.11 12.04
C SER A 348 15.92 13.98 12.46
N ILE A 349 14.89 13.97 11.64
CA ILE A 349 13.59 14.58 11.92
C ILE A 349 12.48 13.57 11.62
N GLU A 350 11.32 13.74 12.24
CA GLU A 350 10.13 12.98 11.90
C GLU A 350 9.44 13.61 10.69
N CYS A 351 9.03 12.78 9.73
CA CYS A 351 8.22 13.21 8.61
C CYS A 351 6.99 12.31 8.46
N ARG A 352 5.97 12.84 7.80
CA ARG A 352 4.80 12.10 7.31
C ARG A 352 4.84 12.07 5.79
N TYR A 353 4.42 10.96 5.22
CA TYR A 353 4.46 10.78 3.77
C TYR A 353 3.24 10.01 3.28
N ASP A 354 2.84 10.25 2.05
CA ASP A 354 1.85 9.42 1.38
C ASP A 354 2.57 8.29 0.61
N PRO A 355 2.33 7.01 0.94
CA PRO A 355 2.89 5.89 0.18
C PRO A 355 2.56 5.94 -1.30
N ASN A 356 1.43 6.54 -1.68
CA ASN A 356 0.97 6.63 -3.06
C ASN A 356 1.55 7.83 -3.83
N CYS A 357 2.26 8.75 -3.15
CA CYS A 357 2.78 9.96 -3.78
C CYS A 357 4.15 10.33 -3.23
N SER A 358 5.15 10.37 -4.11
CA SER A 358 6.53 10.76 -3.78
C SER A 358 6.80 12.26 -3.95
N SER A 359 5.83 13.03 -4.46
CA SER A 359 6.05 14.45 -4.82
C SER A 359 6.31 15.35 -3.63
N HIS A 360 5.85 14.97 -2.45
CA HIS A 360 5.99 15.76 -1.23
C HIS A 360 5.92 14.90 0.04
N ILE A 361 6.49 15.44 1.10
CA ILE A 361 6.38 14.93 2.47
C ILE A 361 5.99 16.08 3.39
N TRP A 362 5.57 15.77 4.59
CA TRP A 362 5.27 16.77 5.61
C TRP A 362 6.16 16.59 6.82
N ILE A 363 6.65 17.68 7.35
CA ILE A 363 7.38 17.74 8.62
C ILE A 363 6.59 18.57 9.62
N GLN A 364 6.77 18.31 10.89
CA GLN A 364 6.15 19.11 11.93
C GLN A 364 7.15 20.13 12.50
N ASP A 365 6.73 21.38 12.63
CA ASP A 365 7.53 22.41 13.29
C ASP A 365 7.43 22.33 14.82
N SER A 366 8.12 23.24 15.51
CA SER A 366 8.07 23.36 16.98
C SER A 366 6.67 23.68 17.53
N ASN A 367 5.80 24.27 16.70
CA ASN A 367 4.43 24.64 17.03
C ASN A 367 3.41 23.54 16.66
N LYS A 368 3.90 22.35 16.29
CA LYS A 368 3.10 21.22 15.81
C LYS A 368 2.33 21.48 14.49
N GLN A 369 2.69 22.52 13.75
CA GLN A 369 2.12 22.78 12.42
C GLN A 369 2.79 21.92 11.37
N PHE A 370 1.99 21.38 10.45
CA PHE A 370 2.50 20.61 9.33
C PHE A 370 3.00 21.52 8.22
N LEU A 371 4.22 21.30 7.82
CA LEU A 371 4.89 22.02 6.73
C LEU A 371 5.15 21.07 5.59
N ARG A 372 4.64 21.39 4.43
CA ARG A 372 4.88 20.63 3.21
C ARG A 372 6.30 20.86 2.72
N CYS A 373 6.99 19.77 2.43
CA CYS A 373 8.29 19.74 1.78
C CYS A 373 8.12 19.11 0.41
N ASP A 374 8.43 19.88 -0.64
CA ASP A 374 8.31 19.41 -2.02
C ASP A 374 9.59 18.72 -2.49
N LEU A 375 9.43 17.80 -3.43
CA LEU A 375 10.52 17.06 -4.03
C LEU A 375 11.48 18.04 -4.75
N ARG A 376 12.77 17.89 -4.50
CA ARG A 376 13.79 18.75 -5.10
C ARG A 376 13.82 18.57 -6.62
N ARG A 377 14.10 19.65 -7.37
CA ARG A 377 14.16 19.62 -8.85
C ARG A 377 15.10 18.54 -9.42
N SER A 378 16.20 18.23 -8.74
CA SER A 378 17.11 17.14 -9.14
C SER A 378 16.44 15.76 -9.13
N ASP A 379 15.46 15.59 -8.27
CA ASP A 379 14.75 14.33 -8.06
C ASP A 379 13.34 14.35 -8.69
N ALA A 380 13.01 15.41 -9.44
CA ALA A 380 11.69 15.62 -10.06
C ALA A 380 11.23 14.46 -10.97
N LYS A 381 12.18 13.68 -11.50
CA LYS A 381 11.88 12.45 -12.27
C LYS A 381 11.11 11.39 -11.47
N TYR A 382 11.11 11.48 -10.15
CA TYR A 382 10.39 10.58 -9.25
C TYR A 382 9.03 11.13 -8.81
N ALA A 383 8.63 12.32 -9.28
CA ALA A 383 7.37 12.93 -8.91
C ALA A 383 6.17 12.08 -9.39
N ASN A 384 5.11 12.04 -8.59
CA ASN A 384 3.85 11.33 -8.88
C ASN A 384 3.96 9.79 -8.99
N TYR A 385 5.06 9.21 -8.58
CA TYR A 385 5.19 7.76 -8.41
C TYR A 385 4.89 7.36 -6.96
N ARG A 386 4.68 6.09 -6.73
CA ARG A 386 4.55 5.56 -5.37
C ARG A 386 5.89 5.61 -4.65
N SER A 387 5.87 6.08 -3.42
CA SER A 387 7.08 6.23 -2.60
C SER A 387 7.82 4.90 -2.39
N ASP A 388 7.08 3.80 -2.24
CA ASP A 388 7.66 2.47 -2.03
C ASP A 388 8.34 1.94 -3.31
N GLU A 389 7.72 2.10 -4.48
CA GLU A 389 8.32 1.69 -5.77
C GLU A 389 9.64 2.41 -6.05
N ILE A 390 9.69 3.71 -5.76
CA ILE A 390 10.93 4.48 -5.92
C ILE A 390 11.97 4.06 -4.90
N TYR A 391 11.56 3.80 -3.65
CA TYR A 391 12.48 3.31 -2.63
C TYR A 391 13.13 1.99 -3.04
N ASP A 392 12.36 1.02 -3.49
CA ASP A 392 12.85 -0.29 -3.94
C ASP A 392 13.77 -0.16 -5.16
N LEU A 393 13.42 0.72 -6.11
CA LEU A 393 14.25 1.02 -7.27
C LEU A 393 15.61 1.59 -6.85
N LEU A 394 15.62 2.57 -5.95
CA LEU A 394 16.84 3.22 -5.48
C LEU A 394 17.68 2.28 -4.63
N GLU A 395 17.06 1.41 -3.85
CA GLU A 395 17.76 0.39 -3.07
C GLU A 395 18.41 -0.66 -3.98
N ALA A 396 17.71 -1.14 -5.00
CA ALA A 396 18.27 -2.02 -6.01
C ALA A 396 19.48 -1.39 -6.74
N TYR A 397 19.41 -0.08 -7.00
CA TYR A 397 20.54 0.68 -7.57
C TYR A 397 21.73 0.76 -6.61
N ARG A 398 21.48 0.97 -5.31
CA ARG A 398 22.54 0.98 -4.28
C ARG A 398 23.24 -0.35 -4.16
N HIS A 399 22.52 -1.45 -4.26
CA HIS A 399 23.10 -2.80 -4.25
C HIS A 399 24.02 -3.07 -5.45
N LYS A 400 23.80 -2.42 -6.59
CA LYS A 400 24.67 -2.49 -7.78
C LYS A 400 25.87 -1.54 -7.73
N ALA A 401 25.85 -0.53 -6.87
CA ALA A 401 26.90 0.47 -6.78
C ALA A 401 28.32 -0.10 -6.54
N PRO A 402 28.51 -1.14 -5.68
CA PRO A 402 29.83 -1.75 -5.49
C PRO A 402 30.38 -2.39 -6.76
N SER A 403 29.55 -3.04 -7.59
CA SER A 403 30.00 -3.65 -8.85
C SER A 403 30.37 -2.60 -9.89
N HIS A 404 29.63 -1.49 -9.97
CA HIS A 404 29.97 -0.35 -10.84
C HIS A 404 31.28 0.29 -10.43
N LYS A 405 31.52 0.49 -9.13
CA LYS A 405 32.77 1.04 -8.61
C LYS A 405 33.96 0.11 -8.88
N ARG A 406 33.76 -1.19 -8.83
CA ARG A 406 34.77 -2.18 -9.17
C ARG A 406 35.12 -2.12 -10.65
N ALA A 407 34.12 -2.08 -11.54
CA ALA A 407 34.35 -1.93 -12.99
C ALA A 407 35.10 -0.64 -13.34
N GLU A 408 34.78 0.48 -12.66
CA GLU A 408 35.51 1.74 -12.81
C GLU A 408 36.99 1.61 -12.41
N LEU A 409 37.27 0.93 -11.28
CA LEU A 409 38.62 0.69 -10.82
C LEU A 409 39.39 -0.25 -11.76
N GLU A 410 38.75 -1.28 -12.28
CA GLU A 410 39.35 -2.20 -13.27
C GLU A 410 39.71 -1.44 -14.56
N GLY A 411 38.81 -0.61 -15.09
CA GLY A 411 39.10 0.28 -16.22
C GLY A 411 40.25 1.27 -15.96
N ARG A 412 40.39 1.72 -14.72
CA ARG A 412 41.48 2.61 -14.33
C ARG A 412 42.83 1.86 -14.26
N VAL A 413 42.83 0.58 -13.83
CA VAL A 413 44.02 -0.29 -13.86
C VAL A 413 44.45 -0.54 -15.31
N ASP A 414 43.53 -0.86 -16.20
CA ASP A 414 43.81 -1.05 -17.63
C ASP A 414 44.40 0.21 -18.27
N LEU A 415 43.86 1.38 -17.92
CA LEU A 415 44.39 2.66 -18.39
C LEU A 415 45.86 2.86 -17.91
N ILE A 416 46.13 2.60 -16.63
CA ILE A 416 47.47 2.72 -16.07
C ILE A 416 48.41 1.76 -16.78
N GLN A 417 48.02 0.50 -16.95
CA GLN A 417 48.82 -0.51 -17.66
C GLN A 417 49.14 -0.09 -19.10
N THR A 418 48.13 0.39 -19.82
CA THR A 418 48.30 0.89 -21.18
C THR A 418 49.28 2.10 -21.25
N THR A 419 49.11 3.01 -20.29
CA THR A 419 50.00 4.17 -20.15
C THR A 419 51.42 3.77 -19.85
N ASP A 420 51.64 2.83 -18.93
CA ASP A 420 52.96 2.32 -18.59
C ASP A 420 53.61 1.61 -19.77
N ASN A 421 52.88 0.86 -20.57
CA ASN A 421 53.34 0.21 -21.78
C ASN A 421 53.83 1.26 -22.82
N ILE A 422 53.07 2.33 -23.04
CA ILE A 422 53.45 3.42 -23.92
C ILE A 422 54.72 4.12 -23.43
N ILE A 423 54.79 4.41 -22.11
CA ILE A 423 55.96 5.05 -21.51
C ILE A 423 57.19 4.12 -21.62
N ASN A 424 57.03 2.82 -21.36
CA ASN A 424 58.14 1.88 -21.45
C ASN A 424 58.66 1.70 -22.87
N LYS A 425 57.75 1.68 -23.87
CA LYS A 425 58.11 1.68 -25.29
C LYS A 425 58.86 2.97 -25.67
N ALA A 426 58.36 4.14 -25.31
CA ALA A 426 59.04 5.41 -25.55
C ALA A 426 60.41 5.50 -24.85
N LYS A 427 60.54 4.98 -23.64
CA LYS A 427 61.85 4.86 -22.93
C LYS A 427 62.83 3.96 -23.65
N ALA A 428 62.35 2.82 -24.20
CA ALA A 428 63.17 1.90 -24.97
C ALA A 428 63.64 2.54 -26.29
N GLU A 429 62.75 3.17 -27.01
CA GLU A 429 63.08 3.93 -28.24
C GLU A 429 64.09 5.04 -27.95
N ARG A 430 63.94 5.81 -26.89
CA ARG A 430 64.87 6.86 -26.47
C ARG A 430 66.26 6.32 -26.13
N LYS A 431 66.40 5.08 -25.64
CA LYS A 431 67.70 4.44 -25.35
C LYS A 431 68.46 4.07 -26.63
N LEU A 432 67.78 3.87 -27.73
CA LEU A 432 68.35 3.55 -29.03
C LEU A 432 68.90 4.80 -29.77
N GLU A 433 68.40 5.99 -29.35
CA GLU A 433 68.88 7.23 -29.94
C GLU A 433 70.21 7.71 -29.32
N PRO A 434 71.11 8.32 -30.12
CA PRO A 434 72.36 8.85 -29.61
C PRO A 434 72.10 9.99 -28.62
N ALA A 435 72.74 9.91 -27.46
CA ALA A 435 72.58 10.91 -26.40
C ALA A 435 73.12 12.28 -26.85
N ALA A 436 72.34 13.33 -26.58
CA ALA A 436 72.82 14.69 -26.82
C ALA A 436 74.08 14.99 -26.00
N SER A 437 75.11 15.61 -26.63
CA SER A 437 76.44 15.78 -26.05
C SER A 437 76.53 16.58 -24.75
N THR A 438 75.49 17.40 -24.42
CA THR A 438 75.35 18.10 -23.13
C THR A 438 73.89 18.40 -22.82
N LYS A 439 73.47 18.38 -21.52
CA LYS A 439 72.14 18.73 -21.05
C LYS A 439 71.71 20.13 -21.51
N ALA A 440 72.62 21.10 -21.50
CA ALA A 440 72.38 22.49 -21.97
C ALA A 440 72.00 22.58 -23.45
N LYS A 441 72.67 21.78 -24.32
CA LYS A 441 72.35 21.73 -25.78
C LYS A 441 70.97 21.08 -26.04
N ALA A 442 70.57 20.09 -25.26
CA ALA A 442 69.27 19.45 -25.38
C ALA A 442 68.13 20.40 -25.02
N ILE A 443 68.30 21.16 -23.93
CA ILE A 443 67.30 22.17 -23.49
C ILE A 443 67.27 23.41 -24.41
N GLY A 444 68.45 23.87 -24.92
CA GLY A 444 68.55 25.04 -25.77
C GLY A 444 67.84 24.92 -27.14
N LYS A 445 67.66 23.68 -27.63
CA LYS A 445 66.97 23.42 -28.90
C LYS A 445 65.45 23.22 -28.82
N ILE A 446 64.86 23.38 -27.63
CA ILE A 446 63.38 23.18 -27.44
C ILE A 446 62.53 24.00 -28.42
N ARG A 447 62.93 25.22 -28.73
CA ARG A 447 62.15 26.12 -29.65
C ARG A 447 62.22 25.59 -31.07
N GLU A 448 63.36 25.15 -31.55
CA GLU A 448 63.58 24.60 -32.89
C GLU A 448 62.82 23.26 -33.03
N ASN A 449 63.02 22.32 -32.11
CA ASN A 449 62.33 21.04 -32.12
C ASN A 449 60.83 21.18 -32.06
N ARG A 450 60.33 22.16 -31.29
CA ARG A 450 58.89 22.48 -31.23
C ARG A 450 58.34 23.04 -32.54
N ALA A 451 59.15 23.79 -33.29
CA ALA A 451 58.76 24.29 -34.59
C ALA A 451 58.64 23.20 -35.64
N GLU A 452 59.62 22.26 -35.62
CA GLU A 452 59.59 21.05 -36.46
C GLU A 452 58.37 20.17 -36.16
N GLU A 453 58.11 19.89 -34.86
CA GLU A 453 56.97 19.07 -34.47
C GLU A 453 55.63 19.69 -34.85
N LYS A 454 55.53 21.03 -34.73
CA LYS A 454 54.34 21.76 -35.21
C LYS A 454 54.17 21.71 -36.73
N ALA A 455 55.24 21.67 -37.49
CA ALA A 455 55.14 21.51 -38.93
C ALA A 455 54.62 20.11 -39.29
N ARG A 456 55.14 19.08 -38.62
CA ARG A 456 54.70 17.68 -38.74
C ARG A 456 53.23 17.49 -38.31
N GLU A 457 52.81 18.10 -37.22
CA GLU A 457 51.45 18.07 -36.73
C GLU A 457 50.47 18.68 -37.76
N ARG A 458 50.89 19.76 -38.46
CA ARG A 458 50.10 20.38 -39.52
C ARG A 458 50.00 19.52 -40.79
N GLU A 459 51.05 18.79 -41.13
CA GLU A 459 51.03 17.85 -42.26
C GLU A 459 50.16 16.63 -41.97
N ASN A 460 50.14 16.17 -40.71
CA ASN A 460 49.37 15.03 -40.27
C ASN A 460 47.97 15.39 -39.73
N SER A 461 47.59 16.70 -39.74
CA SER A 461 46.23 17.09 -39.34
C SER A 461 45.23 16.49 -40.31
N SER A 462 44.57 15.43 -39.92
CA SER A 462 43.51 14.80 -40.69
C SER A 462 42.32 15.75 -40.77
N VAL A 463 42.19 16.40 -41.91
CA VAL A 463 40.93 17.05 -42.30
C VAL A 463 39.93 15.92 -42.57
N PRO A 464 38.75 15.90 -41.95
CA PRO A 464 37.74 14.86 -42.25
C PRO A 464 37.51 14.81 -43.75
N ASP A 465 37.49 13.62 -44.33
CA ASP A 465 37.39 13.39 -45.80
C ASP A 465 36.21 14.12 -46.50
N GLY A 466 35.20 14.54 -45.74
CA GLY A 466 34.06 15.35 -46.25
C GLY A 466 34.33 16.85 -46.48
N VAL A 467 35.54 17.36 -46.16
CA VAL A 467 35.91 18.81 -46.35
C VAL A 467 36.97 18.98 -47.43
N ARG A 468 37.51 17.93 -48.00
CA ARG A 468 38.37 18.04 -49.20
C ARG A 468 37.48 18.33 -50.40
N ALA A 469 37.51 19.58 -50.89
CA ALA A 469 36.88 19.93 -52.13
C ALA A 469 37.49 19.05 -53.24
N GLU A 470 36.71 18.14 -53.81
CA GLU A 470 37.08 17.50 -55.07
C GLU A 470 37.18 18.57 -56.16
N PRO A 471 38.20 18.46 -57.07
CA PRO A 471 38.28 19.37 -58.20
C PRO A 471 37.02 19.21 -59.07
N ALA A 472 36.37 20.32 -59.38
CA ALA A 472 35.17 20.42 -60.17
C ALA A 472 35.20 19.56 -61.42
N ALA A 473 34.47 18.46 -61.46
CA ALA A 473 34.15 17.74 -62.68
C ALA A 473 32.67 17.44 -62.71
N SER A 474 32.02 17.96 -63.74
CA SER A 474 30.68 17.64 -64.27
C SER A 474 29.43 17.93 -63.44
N GLN A 475 28.69 18.85 -63.97
CA GLN A 475 27.33 19.22 -63.67
C GLN A 475 26.38 18.04 -63.80
N VAL A 476 25.82 17.60 -62.66
CA VAL A 476 24.57 16.85 -62.60
C VAL A 476 23.62 17.75 -61.82
N PRO A 477 22.37 18.01 -62.26
CA PRO A 477 21.45 18.88 -61.54
C PRO A 477 21.10 18.27 -60.17
N PRO A 478 20.98 19.11 -59.13
CA PRO A 478 20.59 18.61 -57.82
C PRO A 478 19.11 18.18 -57.84
N GLU A 479 18.85 16.91 -57.66
CA GLU A 479 17.55 16.48 -57.18
C GLU A 479 17.31 17.14 -55.84
N ALA A 480 16.14 17.75 -55.73
CA ALA A 480 15.72 18.47 -54.52
C ALA A 480 15.64 17.51 -53.32
N TYR A 481 16.61 17.59 -52.46
CA TYR A 481 16.46 17.08 -51.10
C TYR A 481 15.42 17.96 -50.39
N GLU A 482 14.22 17.45 -50.20
CA GLU A 482 13.28 18.04 -49.25
C GLU A 482 13.92 17.99 -47.86
N SER A 483 14.32 19.16 -47.37
CA SER A 483 14.79 19.33 -46.02
C SER A 483 13.65 19.00 -45.07
N TYR A 484 13.79 17.95 -44.29
CA TYR A 484 12.88 17.61 -43.20
C TYR A 484 12.95 18.75 -42.17
N ALA A 485 12.10 19.74 -42.36
CA ALA A 485 11.86 20.77 -41.37
C ALA A 485 11.01 20.11 -40.28
N GLY A 486 11.62 19.81 -39.14
CA GLY A 486 10.87 19.33 -37.96
C GLY A 486 9.70 20.27 -37.67
N PRO A 487 8.62 19.76 -37.05
CA PRO A 487 7.40 20.53 -36.86
C PRO A 487 7.69 21.85 -36.16
N ARG A 488 7.19 22.96 -36.72
CA ARG A 488 7.37 24.28 -36.16
C ARG A 488 6.77 24.34 -34.77
N ARG A 489 7.41 25.09 -33.86
CA ARG A 489 6.97 25.23 -32.44
C ARG A 489 5.46 25.52 -32.29
N ALA A 490 4.85 26.19 -33.26
CA ALA A 490 3.41 26.45 -33.34
C ALA A 490 2.60 25.15 -33.56
N GLU A 491 3.06 24.22 -34.39
CA GLU A 491 2.38 22.95 -34.70
C GLU A 491 2.45 22.00 -33.50
N VAL A 492 3.56 22.00 -32.75
CA VAL A 492 3.70 21.23 -31.52
C VAL A 492 2.75 21.74 -30.42
N ILE A 493 2.61 23.10 -30.35
CA ILE A 493 1.67 23.71 -29.39
C ILE A 493 0.23 23.40 -29.77
N ASP A 494 -0.11 23.36 -31.05
CA ASP A 494 -1.46 23.02 -31.50
C ASP A 494 -1.80 21.52 -31.30
N LEU A 495 -0.83 20.66 -31.49
CA LEU A 495 -0.94 19.22 -31.16
C LEU A 495 -1.14 19.01 -29.67
N LEU A 496 -0.40 19.71 -28.81
CA LEU A 496 -0.54 19.65 -27.36
C LEU A 496 -1.89 20.18 -26.86
N LYS A 497 -2.48 21.19 -27.56
CA LYS A 497 -3.84 21.68 -27.26
C LYS A 497 -4.92 20.65 -27.64
N ARG A 498 -4.72 19.87 -28.69
CA ARG A 498 -5.65 18.80 -29.12
C ARG A 498 -5.61 17.58 -28.20
N ILE A 499 -4.47 17.33 -27.53
CA ILE A 499 -4.30 16.22 -26.57
C ILE A 499 -4.88 16.56 -25.18
N ARG A 500 -5.13 17.84 -24.89
CA ARG A 500 -5.83 18.29 -23.68
C ARG A 500 -7.19 18.87 -24.04
N PRO A 501 -8.30 18.10 -24.05
CA PRO A 501 -9.63 18.68 -24.12
C PRO A 501 -9.97 19.35 -22.80
N GLY A 502 -10.11 20.68 -22.83
CA GLY A 502 -11.05 21.46 -22.08
C GLY A 502 -11.01 21.46 -20.56
N HIS A 503 -10.25 22.40 -19.99
CA HIS A 503 -10.77 23.18 -18.88
C HIS A 503 -10.76 24.65 -19.32
N THR A 504 -11.91 25.13 -19.75
CA THR A 504 -12.21 26.57 -19.83
C THR A 504 -13.17 26.90 -18.69
N SER A 505 -12.72 27.87 -17.88
CA SER A 505 -13.44 28.75 -16.92
C SER A 505 -14.38 28.09 -15.93
#